data_75d83c9b818b18367b926f511470f3e1
#
_entry.id   75d83c9b818b18367b926f511470f3e1
#
_cell.length_a   1.000
_cell.length_b   1.000
_cell.length_c   1.000
_cell.angle_alpha   90.00
_cell.angle_beta   90.00
_cell.angle_gamma   90.00
#
_symmetry.space_group_name_H-M   'P 1'
#
loop_
_entity.id
_entity.type
_entity.pdbx_description
1 polymer ?
#
loop_
_entity_poly.entity_id
_entity_poly.type
_entity_poly.pdbx_seq_one_letter_code
_entity_poly.pdbx_strand_id
1 'polypeptide(L)'
;DICFTLKADSEGIDGNATVVEIINSVVNGNFSMKVSSYGSLVESWGNLTKDVNDRYYVESYMALASDYIRVVDNTAVTSLPANGTYTLAGGTDGIPSDPDDQDAILIGSSVSMTGLQALSDPEQVDIDVVCVPGHPSTSNIVSLIEFCESRQDCFAIIDPPFGLTVKEVIHWQNGTHPLNDTRFNSNFAAMYWPWVEVRDT
;
A
#
# COMPACT_ATOMS: atom_id res chain seq x y z
N ASP A 1 22.54 18.44 14.78
CA ASP A 1 22.61 17.78 13.45
C ASP A 1 22.08 16.34 13.59
N ILE A 2 21.34 15.88 12.55
CA ILE A 2 20.78 14.52 12.52
C ILE A 2 21.93 13.54 12.25
N CYS A 3 22.11 12.58 13.16
CA CYS A 3 23.20 11.60 13.08
C CYS A 3 22.95 10.57 11.98
N PHE A 4 21.73 10.00 11.91
CA PHE A 4 21.25 9.13 10.83
C PHE A 4 19.71 9.14 10.76
N THR A 5 19.17 8.65 9.68
CA THR A 5 17.74 8.49 9.48
C THR A 5 17.36 7.01 9.59
N LEU A 6 16.30 6.72 10.34
CA LEU A 6 15.70 5.39 10.41
C LEU A 6 14.49 5.34 9.47
N LYS A 7 14.40 4.27 8.70
CA LYS A 7 13.25 3.97 7.82
C LYS A 7 12.77 2.56 8.10
N ALA A 8 11.49 2.30 7.93
CA ALA A 8 11.00 0.93 7.87
C ALA A 8 11.55 0.24 6.62
N ASP A 9 11.77 -1.07 6.68
CA ASP A 9 12.18 -1.87 5.53
C ASP A 9 11.03 -2.05 4.54
N SER A 10 9.82 -2.28 5.06
CA SER A 10 8.60 -2.35 4.27
C SER A 10 7.90 -1.00 4.18
N GLU A 11 7.31 -0.71 3.03
CA GLU A 11 6.39 0.41 2.84
C GLU A 11 5.06 0.14 3.53
N GLY A 12 4.28 1.20 3.79
CA GLY A 12 2.94 1.09 4.35
C GLY A 12 2.80 1.56 5.79
N ILE A 13 1.60 1.44 6.32
CA ILE A 13 1.23 1.87 7.68
C ILE A 13 1.89 1.01 8.76
N ASP A 14 2.23 -0.23 8.46
CA ASP A 14 2.84 -1.18 9.39
C ASP A 14 4.17 -0.68 9.95
N GLY A 15 4.92 0.07 9.14
CA GLY A 15 6.15 0.72 9.58
C GLY A 15 5.97 1.65 10.78
N ASN A 16 4.79 2.26 10.93
CA ASN A 16 4.49 3.18 12.05
C ASN A 16 4.38 2.45 13.41
N ALA A 17 4.19 1.13 13.42
CA ALA A 17 4.21 0.32 14.65
C ALA A 17 5.62 -0.05 15.10
N THR A 18 6.64 0.35 14.35
CA THR A 18 8.05 0.05 14.63
C THR A 18 8.64 1.08 15.56
N VAL A 19 9.25 0.60 16.64
CA VAL A 19 9.91 1.41 17.66
C VAL A 19 11.35 0.96 17.80
N VAL A 20 12.29 1.91 17.76
CA VAL A 20 13.72 1.66 17.87
C VAL A 20 14.26 2.30 19.14
N GLU A 21 14.80 1.49 20.05
CA GLU A 21 15.52 1.95 21.23
C GLU A 21 17.03 1.96 20.95
N ILE A 22 17.68 3.09 21.16
CA ILE A 22 19.13 3.28 21.00
C ILE A 22 19.77 3.48 22.35
N ILE A 23 20.84 2.69 22.63
CA ILE A 23 21.60 2.77 23.88
C ILE A 23 23.09 2.80 23.54
N ASN A 24 23.77 3.90 23.89
CA ASN A 24 25.21 4.05 23.72
C ASN A 24 25.99 3.26 24.76
N SER A 25 27.07 2.62 24.31
CA SER A 25 28.03 2.02 25.19
C SER A 25 28.94 3.09 25.82
N VAL A 26 29.14 3.03 27.15
CA VAL A 26 29.97 3.99 27.88
C VAL A 26 31.48 3.75 27.66
N VAL A 27 31.86 2.57 27.10
CA VAL A 27 33.27 2.12 27.14
C VAL A 27 33.94 2.17 25.77
N ASN A 28 33.24 1.89 24.67
CA ASN A 28 33.90 1.62 23.38
C ASN A 28 33.46 2.51 22.21
N GLY A 29 32.66 3.55 22.44
CA GLY A 29 32.17 4.40 21.38
C GLY A 29 31.19 3.68 20.40
N ASN A 30 30.66 2.55 20.83
CA ASN A 30 29.68 1.78 20.09
C ASN A 30 28.28 1.98 20.70
N PHE A 31 27.26 1.54 20.03
CA PHE A 31 25.89 1.58 20.51
C PHE A 31 25.14 0.29 20.20
N SER A 32 24.00 0.11 20.81
CA SER A 32 23.07 -1.00 20.57
C SER A 32 21.73 -0.45 20.10
N MET A 33 21.03 -1.24 19.31
CA MET A 33 19.67 -0.96 18.87
C MET A 33 18.77 -2.14 19.22
N LYS A 34 17.57 -1.86 19.71
CA LYS A 34 16.49 -2.84 19.86
C LYS A 34 15.32 -2.38 19.02
N VAL A 35 14.78 -3.26 18.24
CA VAL A 35 13.63 -3.02 17.38
C VAL A 35 12.43 -3.77 17.94
N SER A 36 11.34 -3.06 18.16
CA SER A 36 10.06 -3.60 18.56
C SER A 36 9.01 -3.29 17.52
N SER A 37 8.16 -4.23 17.21
CA SER A 37 7.01 -4.04 16.31
C SER A 37 5.73 -4.47 17.03
N TYR A 38 4.70 -3.65 16.96
CA TYR A 38 3.44 -3.85 17.67
C TYR A 38 3.65 -4.14 19.18
N GLY A 39 4.62 -3.46 19.80
CA GLY A 39 4.95 -3.61 21.22
C GLY A 39 5.76 -4.86 21.59
N SER A 40 6.09 -5.72 20.64
CA SER A 40 6.92 -6.91 20.86
C SER A 40 8.34 -6.69 20.38
N LEU A 41 9.35 -7.06 21.17
CA LEU A 41 10.75 -7.02 20.73
C LEU A 41 10.96 -8.06 19.63
N VAL A 42 11.39 -7.60 18.45
CA VAL A 42 11.61 -8.44 17.27
C VAL A 42 13.09 -8.61 16.93
N GLU A 43 13.90 -7.58 17.14
CA GLU A 43 15.34 -7.61 16.89
C GLU A 43 16.14 -6.91 17.98
N SER A 44 17.39 -7.35 18.20
CA SER A 44 18.32 -6.70 19.11
C SER A 44 19.75 -6.83 18.60
N TRP A 45 20.39 -5.69 18.40
CA TRP A 45 21.72 -5.56 17.80
C TRP A 45 22.68 -4.84 18.75
N GLY A 46 23.87 -5.40 18.98
CA GLY A 46 24.91 -4.81 19.82
C GLY A 46 26.16 -4.45 19.03
N ASN A 47 27.00 -3.65 19.65
CA ASN A 47 28.31 -3.23 19.10
C ASN A 47 28.25 -2.52 17.74
N LEU A 48 27.15 -1.87 17.41
CA LEU A 48 27.03 -1.05 16.21
C LEU A 48 27.95 0.17 16.31
N THR A 49 28.52 0.59 15.19
CA THR A 49 29.44 1.72 15.11
C THR A 49 29.12 2.63 13.94
N LYS A 50 29.64 3.86 14.00
CA LYS A 50 29.64 4.80 12.88
C LYS A 50 30.93 4.79 12.05
N ASP A 51 31.88 3.95 12.39
CA ASP A 51 33.09 3.79 11.57
C ASP A 51 32.75 3.00 10.30
N VAL A 52 32.85 3.66 9.15
CA VAL A 52 32.52 3.09 7.83
C VAL A 52 33.44 1.92 7.44
N ASN A 53 34.60 1.78 8.10
CA ASN A 53 35.56 0.70 7.85
C ASN A 53 35.35 -0.50 8.78
N ASP A 54 34.45 -0.39 9.76
CA ASP A 54 34.14 -1.48 10.69
C ASP A 54 33.09 -2.43 10.13
N ARG A 55 33.24 -3.73 10.41
CA ARG A 55 32.25 -4.75 10.03
C ARG A 55 30.85 -4.54 10.61
N TYR A 56 30.76 -3.82 11.72
CA TYR A 56 29.51 -3.46 12.40
C TYR A 56 29.06 -2.03 12.11
N TYR A 57 29.54 -1.46 11.01
CA TYR A 57 29.05 -0.17 10.54
C TYR A 57 27.55 -0.19 10.35
N VAL A 58 26.85 0.69 11.05
CA VAL A 58 25.40 0.62 11.23
C VAL A 58 24.62 0.52 9.92
N GLU A 59 24.95 1.33 8.93
CA GLU A 59 24.23 1.36 7.66
C GLU A 59 24.36 0.04 6.89
N SER A 60 25.57 -0.39 6.62
CA SER A 60 25.83 -1.61 5.86
C SER A 60 25.44 -2.88 6.64
N TYR A 61 25.63 -2.87 7.96
CA TYR A 61 25.27 -4.01 8.79
C TYR A 61 23.76 -4.18 8.88
N MET A 62 23.01 -3.11 9.13
CA MET A 62 21.55 -3.16 9.21
C MET A 62 20.89 -3.47 7.87
N ALA A 63 21.49 -3.03 6.76
CA ALA A 63 21.01 -3.37 5.42
C ALA A 63 20.99 -4.88 5.12
N LEU A 64 21.87 -5.66 5.79
CA LEU A 64 21.97 -7.12 5.61
C LEU A 64 21.28 -7.91 6.72
N ALA A 65 21.18 -7.34 7.92
CA ALA A 65 20.87 -8.09 9.12
C ALA A 65 19.45 -7.80 9.68
N SER A 66 18.84 -6.66 9.32
CA SER A 66 17.50 -6.32 9.79
C SER A 66 16.45 -6.56 8.72
N ASP A 67 15.33 -7.16 9.14
CA ASP A 67 14.13 -7.34 8.32
C ASP A 67 13.08 -6.24 8.57
N TYR A 68 13.34 -5.34 9.53
CA TYR A 68 12.36 -4.34 9.98
C TYR A 68 12.76 -2.91 9.66
N ILE A 69 14.06 -2.60 9.69
CA ILE A 69 14.53 -1.23 9.53
C ILE A 69 15.71 -1.11 8.58
N ARG A 70 15.83 0.05 7.97
CA ARG A 70 17.00 0.52 7.23
C ARG A 70 17.55 1.78 7.89
N VAL A 71 18.87 1.89 7.90
CA VAL A 71 19.57 3.06 8.44
C VAL A 71 20.25 3.78 7.29
N VAL A 72 20.08 5.09 7.24
CA VAL A 72 20.83 5.97 6.32
C VAL A 72 21.70 6.88 7.18
N ASP A 73 23.01 6.64 7.18
CA ASP A 73 23.95 7.37 8.01
C ASP A 73 24.29 8.74 7.44
N ASN A 74 24.44 9.72 8.34
CA ASN A 74 25.03 11.01 8.00
C ASN A 74 26.53 11.00 8.37
N THR A 75 27.36 10.64 7.40
CA THR A 75 28.82 10.51 7.59
C THR A 75 29.51 11.81 7.97
N ALA A 76 28.88 12.97 7.77
CA ALA A 76 29.38 14.26 8.22
C ALA A 76 29.29 14.46 9.75
N VAL A 77 28.43 13.68 10.41
CA VAL A 77 28.24 13.71 11.87
C VAL A 77 28.93 12.51 12.49
N THR A 78 30.05 12.74 13.15
CA THR A 78 30.88 11.68 13.76
C THR A 78 30.44 11.30 15.18
N SER A 79 29.59 12.08 15.82
CA SER A 79 29.04 11.76 17.13
C SER A 79 28.11 10.55 17.08
N LEU A 80 28.05 9.80 18.18
CA LEU A 80 27.09 8.71 18.33
C LEU A 80 25.65 9.25 18.32
N PRO A 81 24.67 8.42 17.92
CA PRO A 81 23.27 8.80 18.01
C PRO A 81 22.86 9.06 19.47
N ALA A 82 21.89 9.92 19.68
CA ALA A 82 21.38 10.15 21.04
C ALA A 82 20.70 8.89 21.59
N ASN A 83 20.89 8.61 22.88
CA ASN A 83 20.11 7.58 23.57
C ASN A 83 18.64 7.96 23.55
N GLY A 84 17.77 7.00 23.30
CA GLY A 84 16.34 7.23 23.31
C GLY A 84 15.53 6.18 22.60
N THR A 85 14.24 6.37 22.65
CA THR A 85 13.26 5.54 21.97
C THR A 85 12.62 6.37 20.84
N TYR A 86 12.66 5.84 19.63
CA TYR A 86 12.22 6.51 18.42
C TYR A 86 11.14 5.66 17.76
N THR A 87 9.95 6.23 17.58
CA THR A 87 8.87 5.59 16.83
C THR A 87 8.91 6.06 15.38
N LEU A 88 8.87 5.13 14.45
CA LEU A 88 8.75 5.46 13.04
C LEU A 88 7.36 6.02 12.75
N ALA A 89 7.27 6.92 11.78
CA ALA A 89 6.04 7.59 11.43
C ALA A 89 6.03 7.98 9.94
N GLY A 90 4.83 8.28 9.42
CA GLY A 90 4.66 8.76 8.04
C GLY A 90 4.45 7.65 7.02
N GLY A 91 4.38 6.39 7.45
CA GLY A 91 3.94 5.29 6.60
C GLY A 91 2.45 5.41 6.30
N THR A 92 2.07 5.20 5.05
CA THR A 92 0.67 5.14 4.58
C THR A 92 0.53 3.99 3.58
N ASP A 93 -0.62 3.35 3.56
CA ASP A 93 -0.87 2.24 2.61
C ASP A 93 -1.20 2.73 1.19
N GLY A 94 -1.08 4.02 0.96
CA GLY A 94 -1.34 4.60 -0.35
C GLY A 94 -2.81 4.65 -0.75
N ILE A 95 -3.72 4.13 0.09
CA ILE A 95 -5.16 4.20 -0.14
C ILE A 95 -5.69 5.46 0.56
N PRO A 96 -6.17 6.45 -0.18
CA PRO A 96 -6.79 7.63 0.42
C PRO A 96 -8.02 7.26 1.24
N SER A 97 -8.35 8.06 2.25
CA SER A 97 -9.60 7.91 3.00
C SER A 97 -10.83 8.45 2.24
N ASP A 98 -10.60 9.33 1.27
CA ASP A 98 -11.66 9.89 0.42
C ASP A 98 -11.99 8.89 -0.70
N PRO A 99 -13.27 8.52 -0.88
CA PRO A 99 -13.70 7.61 -1.95
C PRO A 99 -13.36 8.11 -3.37
N ASP A 100 -13.43 9.41 -3.60
CA ASP A 100 -13.13 9.99 -4.93
C ASP A 100 -11.63 9.86 -5.25
N ASP A 101 -10.77 10.01 -4.25
CA ASP A 101 -9.33 9.79 -4.40
C ASP A 101 -9.01 8.30 -4.59
N GLN A 102 -9.76 7.40 -3.96
CA GLN A 102 -9.65 5.95 -4.19
C GLN A 102 -10.01 5.59 -5.63
N ASP A 103 -11.11 6.13 -6.14
CA ASP A 103 -11.53 5.96 -7.52
C ASP A 103 -10.47 6.45 -8.51
N ALA A 104 -9.88 7.62 -8.25
CA ALA A 104 -8.83 8.18 -9.09
C ALA A 104 -7.59 7.26 -9.17
N ILE A 105 -7.20 6.62 -8.07
CA ILE A 105 -6.08 5.66 -8.04
C ILE A 105 -6.45 4.38 -8.78
N LEU A 106 -7.65 3.85 -8.60
CA LEU A 106 -8.11 2.61 -9.24
C LEU A 106 -8.23 2.80 -10.76
N ILE A 107 -8.82 3.89 -11.21
CA ILE A 107 -8.94 4.23 -12.62
C ILE A 107 -7.55 4.50 -13.23
N GLY A 108 -6.70 5.22 -12.51
CA GLY A 108 -5.33 5.52 -12.88
C GLY A 108 -5.18 6.51 -14.02
N SER A 109 -4.00 6.54 -14.58
CA SER A 109 -3.61 7.49 -15.64
C SER A 109 -3.01 6.76 -16.84
N SER A 110 -3.54 7.05 -18.03
CA SER A 110 -3.00 6.54 -19.29
C SER A 110 -1.63 7.13 -19.65
N VAL A 111 -1.26 8.27 -19.07
CA VAL A 111 0.05 8.91 -19.30
C VAL A 111 1.14 8.25 -18.46
N SER A 112 0.86 7.98 -17.18
CA SER A 112 1.81 7.34 -16.26
C SER A 112 1.62 5.82 -16.15
N MET A 113 0.65 5.25 -16.88
CA MET A 113 0.33 3.82 -16.92
C MET A 113 0.13 3.26 -15.51
N THR A 114 -0.79 3.88 -14.76
CA THR A 114 -1.14 3.49 -13.38
C THR A 114 -2.58 3.01 -13.28
N GLY A 115 -2.93 2.32 -12.18
CA GLY A 115 -4.28 1.77 -11.96
C GLY A 115 -4.71 0.84 -13.08
N LEU A 116 -5.98 0.91 -13.46
CA LEU A 116 -6.55 0.13 -14.57
C LEU A 116 -5.81 0.36 -15.90
N GLN A 117 -5.29 1.57 -16.13
CA GLN A 117 -4.57 1.93 -17.36
C GLN A 117 -3.22 1.21 -17.51
N ALA A 118 -2.63 0.71 -16.44
CA ALA A 118 -1.43 -0.13 -16.50
C ALA A 118 -1.66 -1.46 -17.24
N LEU A 119 -2.91 -1.88 -17.35
CA LEU A 119 -3.33 -3.10 -18.02
C LEU A 119 -3.84 -2.87 -19.45
N SER A 120 -3.67 -1.67 -20.02
CA SER A 120 -4.30 -1.29 -21.29
C SER A 120 -3.69 -1.92 -22.53
N ASP A 121 -2.44 -2.40 -22.47
CA ASP A 121 -1.76 -3.02 -23.60
C ASP A 121 -1.97 -4.54 -23.64
N PRO A 122 -2.79 -5.09 -24.56
CA PRO A 122 -3.08 -6.51 -24.64
C PRO A 122 -1.87 -7.36 -25.05
N GLU A 123 -0.84 -6.75 -25.65
CA GLU A 123 0.37 -7.48 -26.03
C GLU A 123 1.34 -7.67 -24.85
N GLN A 124 1.22 -6.83 -23.82
CA GLN A 124 2.07 -6.92 -22.62
C GLN A 124 1.38 -7.64 -21.46
N VAL A 125 0.06 -7.49 -21.34
CA VAL A 125 -0.71 -8.04 -20.22
C VAL A 125 -1.88 -8.84 -20.75
N ASP A 126 -1.85 -10.15 -20.57
CA ASP A 126 -2.91 -11.09 -20.95
C ASP A 126 -3.92 -11.21 -19.80
N ILE A 127 -5.17 -10.79 -20.02
CA ILE A 127 -6.26 -10.81 -19.02
C ILE A 127 -7.59 -11.15 -19.68
N ASP A 128 -8.35 -12.05 -19.06
CA ASP A 128 -9.69 -12.45 -19.52
C ASP A 128 -10.80 -11.72 -18.76
N VAL A 129 -10.58 -11.47 -17.47
CA VAL A 129 -11.61 -10.90 -16.56
C VAL A 129 -10.99 -9.81 -15.70
N VAL A 130 -11.73 -8.70 -15.55
CA VAL A 130 -11.36 -7.58 -14.68
C VAL A 130 -12.48 -7.26 -13.72
N CYS A 131 -12.17 -7.03 -12.47
CA CYS A 131 -13.11 -6.58 -11.44
C CYS A 131 -12.44 -5.63 -10.45
N VAL A 132 -13.23 -4.77 -9.82
CA VAL A 132 -12.80 -3.87 -8.72
C VAL A 132 -13.72 -4.11 -7.52
N PRO A 133 -13.48 -5.17 -6.73
CA PRO A 133 -14.36 -5.56 -5.64
C PRO A 133 -14.47 -4.49 -4.56
N GLY A 134 -15.69 -4.24 -4.08
CA GLY A 134 -15.93 -3.30 -2.99
C GLY A 134 -15.92 -1.81 -3.37
N HIS A 135 -15.72 -1.46 -4.63
CA HIS A 135 -15.73 -0.08 -5.14
C HIS A 135 -16.81 0.14 -6.19
N PRO A 136 -18.10 0.15 -5.82
CA PRO A 136 -19.23 0.23 -6.75
C PRO A 136 -19.57 1.66 -7.17
N SER A 137 -18.60 2.57 -7.21
CA SER A 137 -18.83 3.93 -7.68
C SER A 137 -19.13 3.95 -9.18
N THR A 138 -19.95 4.91 -9.62
CA THR A 138 -20.30 5.07 -11.03
C THR A 138 -19.06 5.31 -11.88
N SER A 139 -18.10 6.12 -11.41
CA SER A 139 -16.84 6.43 -12.10
C SER A 139 -15.99 5.18 -12.35
N ASN A 140 -15.79 4.34 -11.33
CA ASN A 140 -15.04 3.10 -11.46
C ASN A 140 -15.70 2.14 -12.45
N ILE A 141 -17.02 1.96 -12.35
CA ILE A 141 -17.74 1.02 -13.20
C ILE A 141 -17.75 1.46 -14.66
N VAL A 142 -17.99 2.75 -14.93
CA VAL A 142 -17.91 3.30 -16.28
C VAL A 142 -16.50 3.10 -16.84
N SER A 143 -15.46 3.46 -16.10
CA SER A 143 -14.07 3.29 -16.54
C SER A 143 -13.71 1.81 -16.78
N LEU A 144 -14.21 0.90 -15.95
CA LEU A 144 -14.00 -0.54 -16.12
C LEU A 144 -14.68 -1.08 -17.38
N ILE A 145 -15.90 -0.63 -17.67
CA ILE A 145 -16.64 -1.00 -18.89
C ILE A 145 -15.92 -0.44 -20.13
N GLU A 146 -15.59 0.85 -20.14
CA GLU A 146 -14.87 1.50 -21.25
C GLU A 146 -13.52 0.86 -21.51
N PHE A 147 -12.81 0.45 -20.47
CA PHE A 147 -11.55 -0.29 -20.58
C PHE A 147 -11.75 -1.61 -21.33
N CYS A 148 -12.73 -2.44 -20.93
CA CYS A 148 -13.00 -3.71 -21.60
C CYS A 148 -13.52 -3.52 -23.03
N GLU A 149 -14.35 -2.50 -23.27
CA GLU A 149 -14.82 -2.14 -24.61
C GLU A 149 -13.65 -1.69 -25.54
N SER A 150 -12.67 -0.99 -24.99
CA SER A 150 -11.48 -0.57 -25.73
C SER A 150 -10.55 -1.73 -26.06
N ARG A 151 -10.33 -2.62 -25.10
CA ARG A 151 -9.45 -3.79 -25.29
C ARG A 151 -10.08 -4.87 -26.16
N GLN A 152 -11.36 -5.16 -25.99
CA GLN A 152 -12.15 -6.19 -26.71
C GLN A 152 -11.70 -7.65 -26.47
N ASP A 153 -10.76 -7.88 -25.57
CA ASP A 153 -10.21 -9.20 -25.23
C ASP A 153 -10.48 -9.60 -23.77
N CYS A 154 -11.10 -8.73 -22.98
CA CYS A 154 -11.41 -8.97 -21.59
C CYS A 154 -12.86 -8.58 -21.24
N PHE A 155 -13.32 -9.02 -20.07
CA PHE A 155 -14.70 -8.87 -19.62
C PHE A 155 -14.76 -8.31 -18.20
N ALA A 156 -15.62 -7.31 -17.98
CA ALA A 156 -15.80 -6.68 -16.67
C ALA A 156 -16.82 -7.42 -15.82
N ILE A 157 -16.49 -7.72 -14.57
CA ILE A 157 -17.43 -8.14 -13.55
C ILE A 157 -17.74 -6.95 -12.63
N ILE A 158 -19.03 -6.60 -12.56
CA ILE A 158 -19.52 -5.44 -11.81
C ILE A 158 -20.22 -5.92 -10.55
N ASP A 159 -19.83 -5.37 -9.40
CA ASP A 159 -20.49 -5.58 -8.13
C ASP A 159 -21.37 -4.36 -7.80
N PRO A 160 -22.70 -4.55 -7.59
CA PRO A 160 -23.57 -3.47 -7.12
C PRO A 160 -23.27 -3.15 -5.65
N PRO A 161 -23.63 -1.96 -5.15
CA PRO A 161 -23.48 -1.62 -3.75
C PRO A 161 -24.10 -2.68 -2.81
N PHE A 162 -23.40 -2.95 -1.72
CA PHE A 162 -23.87 -3.89 -0.70
C PHE A 162 -25.20 -3.42 -0.08
N GLY A 163 -26.10 -4.37 0.20
CA GLY A 163 -27.35 -4.12 0.92
C GLY A 163 -28.53 -3.66 0.07
N LEU A 164 -28.36 -3.51 -1.25
CA LEU A 164 -29.47 -3.16 -2.13
C LEU A 164 -30.48 -4.31 -2.25
N THR A 165 -31.78 -3.96 -2.28
CA THR A 165 -32.87 -4.87 -2.62
C THR A 165 -32.92 -5.12 -4.12
N VAL A 166 -33.68 -6.16 -4.56
CA VAL A 166 -33.92 -6.47 -6.00
C VAL A 166 -34.35 -5.24 -6.79
N LYS A 167 -35.28 -4.46 -6.22
CA LYS A 167 -35.81 -3.27 -6.89
C LYS A 167 -34.76 -2.17 -7.00
N GLU A 168 -34.01 -1.95 -5.96
CA GLU A 168 -32.93 -0.92 -5.91
C GLU A 168 -31.78 -1.25 -6.87
N VAL A 169 -31.38 -2.52 -6.95
CA VAL A 169 -30.34 -2.95 -7.89
C VAL A 169 -30.75 -2.72 -9.36
N ILE A 170 -32.02 -2.96 -9.70
CA ILE A 170 -32.54 -2.67 -11.04
C ILE A 170 -32.55 -1.17 -11.32
N HIS A 171 -32.93 -0.35 -10.33
CA HIS A 171 -32.86 1.11 -10.45
C HIS A 171 -31.43 1.59 -10.57
N TRP A 172 -30.51 1.00 -9.81
CA TRP A 172 -29.10 1.35 -9.85
C TRP A 172 -28.49 1.03 -11.21
N GLN A 173 -28.70 -0.18 -11.77
CA GLN A 173 -28.25 -0.53 -13.11
C GLN A 173 -28.79 0.41 -14.19
N ASN A 174 -30.03 0.88 -14.04
CA ASN A 174 -30.69 1.74 -15.03
C ASN A 174 -30.36 3.24 -14.88
N GLY A 175 -29.49 3.62 -13.94
CA GLY A 175 -29.16 5.03 -13.70
C GLY A 175 -30.31 5.86 -13.12
N THR A 176 -31.18 5.24 -12.33
CA THR A 176 -32.34 5.89 -11.68
C THR A 176 -32.31 5.75 -10.16
N HIS A 177 -31.18 5.35 -9.62
CA HIS A 177 -30.95 5.23 -8.18
C HIS A 177 -30.13 6.44 -7.67
N PRO A 178 -30.35 6.93 -6.42
CA PRO A 178 -29.58 8.07 -5.88
C PRO A 178 -28.05 7.90 -5.89
N LEU A 179 -27.57 6.66 -5.87
CA LEU A 179 -26.13 6.33 -5.92
C LEU A 179 -25.58 6.18 -7.34
N ASN A 180 -26.41 6.25 -8.37
CA ASN A 180 -26.00 6.11 -9.76
C ASN A 180 -27.02 6.75 -10.72
N ASP A 181 -26.57 7.69 -11.52
CA ASP A 181 -27.34 8.39 -12.56
C ASP A 181 -27.03 7.90 -13.99
N THR A 182 -26.13 6.91 -14.11
CA THR A 182 -25.66 6.40 -15.39
C THR A 182 -26.16 4.97 -15.63
N ARG A 183 -26.80 4.73 -16.78
CA ARG A 183 -27.22 3.38 -17.16
C ARG A 183 -26.03 2.56 -17.63
N PHE A 184 -25.81 1.41 -17.01
CA PHE A 184 -24.82 0.45 -17.48
C PHE A 184 -25.41 -0.49 -18.53
N ASN A 185 -24.88 -0.45 -19.74
CA ASN A 185 -25.33 -1.30 -20.86
C ASN A 185 -24.15 -1.57 -21.81
N SER A 186 -23.53 -2.71 -21.66
CA SER A 186 -22.38 -3.14 -22.44
C SER A 186 -22.41 -4.65 -22.67
N ASN A 187 -21.85 -5.09 -23.80
CA ASN A 187 -21.62 -6.50 -24.09
C ASN A 187 -20.32 -7.02 -23.43
N PHE A 188 -19.52 -6.12 -22.85
CA PHE A 188 -18.25 -6.43 -22.22
C PHE A 188 -18.33 -6.41 -20.68
N ALA A 189 -19.53 -6.43 -20.12
CA ALA A 189 -19.71 -6.43 -18.68
C ALA A 189 -20.91 -7.29 -18.24
N ALA A 190 -20.79 -7.90 -17.06
CA ALA A 190 -21.91 -8.53 -16.37
C ALA A 190 -21.94 -8.10 -14.90
N MET A 191 -23.15 -7.93 -14.39
CA MET A 191 -23.40 -7.64 -12.99
C MET A 191 -23.93 -8.86 -12.28
N TYR A 192 -23.40 -9.13 -11.08
CA TYR A 192 -23.84 -10.24 -10.26
C TYR A 192 -24.47 -9.73 -8.95
N TRP A 193 -25.61 -10.28 -8.61
CA TRP A 193 -26.37 -9.98 -7.40
C TRP A 193 -27.19 -11.23 -7.00
N PRO A 194 -27.39 -11.52 -5.70
CA PRO A 194 -26.99 -10.77 -4.50
C PRO A 194 -25.54 -11.06 -4.05
N TRP A 195 -25.06 -10.25 -3.13
CA TRP A 195 -23.86 -10.57 -2.35
C TRP A 195 -24.06 -11.85 -1.56
N VAL A 196 -23.07 -12.71 -1.54
CA VAL A 196 -23.13 -14.01 -0.85
C VAL A 196 -22.21 -13.97 0.38
N GLU A 197 -22.71 -14.55 1.48
CA GLU A 197 -21.91 -14.74 2.68
C GLU A 197 -21.25 -16.12 2.64
N VAL A 198 -19.94 -16.16 2.79
CA VAL A 198 -19.15 -17.40 2.83
C VAL A 198 -18.53 -17.52 4.23
N ARG A 199 -18.52 -18.74 4.78
CA ARG A 199 -17.77 -18.99 6.01
C ARG A 199 -16.29 -19.08 5.69
N ASP A 200 -15.50 -18.32 6.42
CA ASP A 200 -14.06 -18.49 6.48
C ASP A 200 -13.74 -19.80 7.22
N THR A 201 -12.97 -20.69 6.59
CA THR A 201 -12.66 -22.04 7.11
C THR A 201 -11.20 -22.14 7.52
#